data_f2477882bd9bc62f2ae0a1303fc96ae8
#
_entry.id   f2477882bd9bc62f2ae0a1303fc96ae8
#
_cell.length_a   1.000
_cell.length_b   1.000
_cell.length_c   1.000
_cell.angle_alpha   90.00
_cell.angle_beta   90.00
_cell.angle_gamma   90.00
#
_symmetry.space_group_name_H-M   'P 1'
#
loop_
_entity.id
_entity.type
_entity.pdbx_description
1 polymer ?
#
loop_
_entity_poly.entity_id
_entity_poly.type
_entity_poly.pdbx_seq_one_letter_code
_entity_poly.pdbx_strand_id
1 'polypeptide(L)'
;MITIVTHFFFFLFLSFFNGKIFIDKFNYNKLRLNFFEISLFGIIITSFIAQITNFFLPLNDYVIIFNLCFLIFYFSLKKNRPDFSLKNLEIFNIIFLILVILNIYGSGFSDDLNHYHYSYIKNTDSTNYIIGLGHLHHNFANSSIWLISHSYYNFNYSSFQDIHVLNALIFYLFISIFFNEIRSNISKKKYNFLPFVLFIFIFVLLKYTRLKEFGIDRPAFLVIYFIIFFYFKHFFCINRGKLIEKKIIFLTYLSMFVFFIKITYFFVGLIPIYLIFKNHRFKILKKIEFLPIYLIIISFFIKNILISGCLIYPIPYTCIDLFSWNIKETAKEWYVMGEVLNKSWYKYEGNLDELIYIKNFNWFKTWFYSTKIELLEFSLTAFLVGVFTIFSFKKTQIKFRKDEITQLNNIFIIFFLISLISVVTFIFKLPVIRMSHHLFVLISILFLMKFFSKFLLVSNKLTITIIIFLSITFNGYKNLSRIYDGEFKNDLNEIIKPLKRVQLKRKLGDFTYFKGWYGNYPAGNVFLDNTSVAHRKILIFDMIYKIK
;
A
#
# COMPACT_ATOMS: atom_id res chain seq x y z
N MET A 1 25.05 1.63 6.01
CA MET A 1 24.25 2.85 6.29
C MET A 1 24.27 3.83 5.11
N ILE A 2 25.43 4.24 4.61
CA ILE A 2 25.54 5.18 3.47
C ILE A 2 24.73 4.69 2.26
N THR A 3 24.87 3.42 1.90
CA THR A 3 24.13 2.79 0.77
C THR A 3 22.62 2.94 0.89
N ILE A 4 22.05 2.66 2.06
CA ILE A 4 20.59 2.78 2.30
C ILE A 4 20.14 4.24 2.16
N VAL A 5 20.92 5.18 2.71
CA VAL A 5 20.60 6.61 2.63
C VAL A 5 20.68 7.10 1.18
N THR A 6 21.71 6.68 0.43
CA THR A 6 21.83 7.05 -0.99
C THR A 6 20.70 6.47 -1.83
N HIS A 7 20.32 5.18 -1.64
CA HIS A 7 19.19 4.57 -2.32
C HIS A 7 17.86 5.26 -1.97
N PHE A 8 17.67 5.60 -0.68
CA PHE A 8 16.49 6.33 -0.24
C PHE A 8 16.32 7.67 -0.95
N PHE A 9 17.38 8.49 -0.97
CA PHE A 9 17.32 9.77 -1.68
C PHE A 9 17.19 9.61 -3.18
N PHE A 10 17.91 8.65 -3.77
CA PHE A 10 17.80 8.36 -5.19
C PHE A 10 16.34 8.06 -5.57
N PHE A 11 15.67 7.15 -4.87
CA PHE A 11 14.29 6.80 -5.15
C PHE A 11 13.30 7.90 -4.78
N LEU A 12 13.58 8.71 -3.76
CA LEU A 12 12.80 9.90 -3.45
C LEU A 12 12.78 10.88 -4.62
N PHE A 13 13.95 11.20 -5.17
CA PHE A 13 14.06 12.09 -6.32
C PHE A 13 13.48 11.48 -7.60
N LEU A 14 13.76 10.21 -7.85
CA LEU A 14 13.17 9.49 -8.99
C LEU A 14 11.64 9.56 -8.96
N SER A 15 11.04 9.32 -7.80
CA SER A 15 9.60 9.42 -7.60
C SER A 15 9.10 10.85 -7.81
N PHE A 16 9.79 11.85 -7.27
CA PHE A 16 9.42 13.25 -7.49
C PHE A 16 9.39 13.62 -8.96
N PHE A 17 10.45 13.29 -9.71
CA PHE A 17 10.54 13.64 -11.12
C PHE A 17 9.50 12.92 -11.97
N ASN A 18 9.26 11.64 -11.76
CA ASN A 18 8.20 10.90 -12.43
C ASN A 18 6.81 11.49 -12.14
N GLY A 19 6.52 11.82 -10.89
CA GLY A 19 5.29 12.48 -10.50
C GLY A 19 5.14 13.86 -11.13
N LYS A 20 6.23 14.63 -11.19
CA LYS A 20 6.26 15.98 -11.77
C LYS A 20 5.98 15.98 -13.26
N ILE A 21 6.55 15.05 -14.03
CA ILE A 21 6.24 14.89 -15.45
C ILE A 21 4.74 14.70 -15.68
N PHE A 22 4.15 13.79 -14.91
CA PHE A 22 2.72 13.48 -15.05
C PHE A 22 1.84 14.70 -14.69
N ILE A 23 2.16 15.36 -13.58
CA ILE A 23 1.46 16.56 -13.11
C ILE A 23 1.52 17.68 -14.14
N ASP A 24 2.67 17.90 -14.75
CA ASP A 24 2.87 18.92 -15.77
C ASP A 24 2.14 18.57 -17.06
N LYS A 25 2.26 17.31 -17.54
CA LYS A 25 1.64 16.86 -18.79
C LYS A 25 0.12 16.97 -18.74
N PHE A 26 -0.50 16.62 -17.64
CA PHE A 26 -1.95 16.68 -17.46
C PHE A 26 -2.42 17.97 -16.77
N ASN A 27 -1.53 18.94 -16.58
CA ASN A 27 -1.83 20.26 -16.00
C ASN A 27 -2.48 20.18 -14.61
N TYR A 28 -1.96 19.29 -13.75
CA TYR A 28 -2.37 19.20 -12.34
C TYR A 28 -1.70 20.23 -11.43
N ASN A 29 -0.83 21.11 -11.96
CA ASN A 29 -0.18 22.20 -11.22
C ASN A 29 -1.18 23.07 -10.43
N LYS A 30 -2.42 23.19 -10.95
CA LYS A 30 -3.51 23.91 -10.28
C LYS A 30 -3.97 23.27 -8.95
N LEU A 31 -3.64 22.01 -8.69
CA LEU A 31 -3.90 21.37 -7.39
C LEU A 31 -2.96 21.86 -6.29
N ARG A 32 -1.85 22.53 -6.65
CA ARG A 32 -0.85 23.08 -5.72
C ARG A 32 -0.31 22.00 -4.77
N LEU A 33 0.04 20.84 -5.32
CA LEU A 33 0.67 19.76 -4.57
C LEU A 33 2.08 20.16 -4.16
N ASN A 34 2.48 19.82 -2.95
CA ASN A 34 3.84 20.04 -2.47
C ASN A 34 4.80 18.93 -2.95
N PHE A 35 6.10 19.07 -2.67
CA PHE A 35 7.14 18.12 -3.04
C PHE A 35 6.79 16.68 -2.60
N PHE A 36 6.37 16.48 -1.37
CA PHE A 36 6.07 15.15 -0.82
C PHE A 36 4.81 14.54 -1.42
N GLU A 37 3.76 15.34 -1.67
CA GLU A 37 2.54 14.90 -2.37
C GLU A 37 2.83 14.50 -3.82
N ILE A 38 3.72 15.24 -4.52
CA ILE A 38 4.18 14.92 -5.87
C ILE A 38 4.98 13.62 -5.87
N SER A 39 5.89 13.43 -4.90
CA SER A 39 6.72 12.23 -4.78
C SER A 39 5.86 10.99 -4.48
N LEU A 40 4.87 11.10 -3.58
CA LEU A 40 3.93 10.00 -3.32
C LEU A 40 3.16 9.60 -4.58
N PHE A 41 2.68 10.59 -5.32
CA PHE A 41 2.00 10.33 -6.59
C PHE A 41 2.94 9.74 -7.64
N GLY A 42 4.21 10.16 -7.62
CA GLY A 42 5.25 9.60 -8.47
C GLY A 42 5.52 8.12 -8.21
N ILE A 43 5.49 7.65 -6.96
CA ILE A 43 5.55 6.21 -6.64
C ILE A 43 4.41 5.48 -7.35
N ILE A 44 3.19 6.02 -7.30
CA ILE A 44 2.01 5.41 -7.92
C ILE A 44 2.17 5.30 -9.43
N ILE A 45 2.57 6.37 -10.08
CA ILE A 45 2.77 6.39 -11.55
C ILE A 45 3.91 5.44 -11.95
N THR A 46 5.03 5.46 -11.22
CA THR A 46 6.15 4.54 -11.47
C THR A 46 5.72 3.08 -11.31
N SER A 47 4.90 2.77 -10.30
CA SER A 47 4.36 1.43 -10.10
C SER A 47 3.48 0.96 -11.27
N PHE A 48 2.68 1.87 -11.82
CA PHE A 48 1.85 1.58 -13.00
C PHE A 48 2.72 1.33 -14.24
N ILE A 49 3.75 2.16 -14.45
CA ILE A 49 4.70 1.98 -15.54
C ILE A 49 5.44 0.64 -15.37
N ALA A 50 5.93 0.33 -14.17
CA ALA A 50 6.62 -0.92 -13.87
C ALA A 50 5.76 -2.15 -14.21
N GLN A 51 4.48 -2.15 -13.82
CA GLN A 51 3.56 -3.24 -14.15
C GLN A 51 3.40 -3.44 -15.66
N ILE A 52 3.28 -2.35 -16.43
CA ILE A 52 3.16 -2.43 -17.90
C ILE A 52 4.49 -2.86 -18.51
N THR A 53 5.61 -2.33 -18.04
CA THR A 53 6.95 -2.67 -18.54
C THR A 53 7.26 -4.15 -18.38
N ASN A 54 6.85 -4.75 -17.26
CA ASN A 54 7.15 -6.18 -16.99
C ASN A 54 6.44 -7.16 -17.95
N PHE A 55 5.46 -6.72 -18.74
CA PHE A 55 4.97 -7.55 -19.85
C PHE A 55 6.02 -7.81 -20.92
N PHE A 56 6.94 -6.88 -21.09
CA PHE A 56 7.88 -6.90 -22.20
C PHE A 56 9.32 -7.11 -21.76
N LEU A 57 9.68 -6.59 -20.58
CA LEU A 57 11.04 -6.55 -20.07
C LEU A 57 11.09 -6.93 -18.58
N PRO A 58 12.14 -7.62 -18.11
CA PRO A 58 12.43 -7.78 -16.70
C PRO A 58 12.68 -6.41 -16.04
N LEU A 59 12.23 -6.23 -14.79
CA LEU A 59 12.37 -4.98 -14.05
C LEU A 59 13.75 -4.88 -13.35
N ASN A 60 14.82 -5.01 -14.10
CA ASN A 60 16.18 -4.94 -13.62
C ASN A 60 16.74 -3.51 -13.64
N ASP A 61 18.00 -3.36 -13.25
CA ASP A 61 18.72 -2.08 -13.19
C ASP A 61 18.70 -1.31 -14.53
N TYR A 62 18.66 -1.99 -15.68
CA TYR A 62 18.60 -1.35 -16.99
C TYR A 62 17.32 -0.54 -17.18
N VAL A 63 16.18 -1.00 -16.65
CA VAL A 63 14.91 -0.28 -16.71
C VAL A 63 14.98 1.01 -15.88
N ILE A 64 15.65 0.95 -14.72
CA ILE A 64 15.86 2.14 -13.86
C ILE A 64 16.77 3.14 -14.56
N ILE A 65 17.88 2.67 -15.16
CA ILE A 65 18.82 3.52 -15.91
C ILE A 65 18.11 4.16 -17.12
N PHE A 66 17.31 3.39 -17.85
CA PHE A 66 16.52 3.92 -18.98
C PHE A 66 15.56 5.02 -18.51
N ASN A 67 14.86 4.81 -17.40
CA ASN A 67 13.99 5.84 -16.83
C ASN A 67 14.78 7.10 -16.45
N LEU A 68 15.95 6.96 -15.85
CA LEU A 68 16.83 8.11 -15.53
C LEU A 68 17.24 8.88 -16.79
N CYS A 69 17.69 8.18 -17.82
CA CYS A 69 18.06 8.78 -19.10
C CYS A 69 16.86 9.54 -19.69
N PHE A 70 15.67 8.94 -19.63
CA PHE A 70 14.44 9.59 -20.08
C PHE A 70 14.14 10.86 -19.27
N LEU A 71 14.28 10.82 -17.94
CA LEU A 71 14.08 11.99 -17.09
C LEU A 71 15.05 13.12 -17.41
N ILE A 72 16.35 12.79 -17.52
CA ILE A 72 17.39 13.76 -17.89
C ILE A 72 17.08 14.40 -19.24
N PHE A 73 16.74 13.58 -20.24
CA PHE A 73 16.37 14.07 -21.57
C PHE A 73 15.13 14.96 -21.52
N TYR A 74 14.06 14.54 -20.83
CA TYR A 74 12.82 15.32 -20.72
C TYR A 74 13.05 16.70 -20.09
N PHE A 75 13.81 16.77 -18.98
CA PHE A 75 14.06 18.04 -18.29
C PHE A 75 15.11 18.90 -18.97
N SER A 76 16.01 18.34 -19.78
CA SER A 76 16.95 19.10 -20.60
C SER A 76 16.23 19.84 -21.76
N LEU A 77 15.19 19.22 -22.33
CA LEU A 77 14.40 19.83 -23.39
C LEU A 77 13.42 20.89 -22.87
N LYS A 78 13.07 20.86 -21.61
CA LYS A 78 12.08 21.75 -21.02
C LYS A 78 12.72 23.06 -20.58
N LYS A 79 12.30 24.21 -21.17
CA LYS A 79 12.75 25.56 -20.77
C LYS A 79 12.50 25.87 -19.28
N ASN A 80 11.46 25.26 -18.69
CA ASN A 80 11.13 25.44 -17.27
C ASN A 80 11.70 24.28 -16.47
N ARG A 81 12.86 24.48 -15.85
CA ARG A 81 13.40 23.54 -14.87
C ARG A 81 12.42 23.38 -13.71
N PRO A 82 12.27 22.18 -13.15
CA PRO A 82 11.43 22.00 -11.97
C PRO A 82 11.98 22.91 -10.86
N ASP A 83 11.11 23.75 -10.29
CA ASP A 83 11.45 24.55 -9.11
C ASP A 83 11.70 23.61 -7.93
N PHE A 84 12.91 23.10 -7.87
CA PHE A 84 13.39 22.32 -6.74
C PHE A 84 13.90 23.28 -5.69
N SER A 85 13.01 23.74 -4.84
CA SER A 85 13.39 24.57 -3.69
C SER A 85 13.68 23.66 -2.49
N LEU A 86 14.97 23.45 -2.19
CA LEU A 86 15.43 22.83 -0.93
C LEU A 86 14.96 23.63 0.31
N LYS A 87 14.49 24.87 0.12
CA LYS A 87 13.91 25.70 1.19
C LYS A 87 12.70 25.05 1.87
N ASN A 88 12.10 24.02 1.25
CA ASN A 88 11.01 23.26 1.82
C ASN A 88 11.47 22.08 2.70
N LEU A 89 12.77 21.74 2.70
CA LEU A 89 13.36 20.75 3.61
C LEU A 89 13.67 21.45 4.95
N GLU A 90 12.69 21.45 5.83
CA GLU A 90 12.82 21.97 7.17
C GLU A 90 13.50 20.96 8.10
N ILE A 91 13.98 21.43 9.25
CA ILE A 91 14.65 20.59 10.26
C ILE A 91 13.80 19.37 10.68
N PHE A 92 12.48 19.49 10.68
CA PHE A 92 11.58 18.38 10.98
C PHE A 92 11.64 17.25 9.95
N ASN A 93 11.88 17.56 8.68
CA ASN A 93 12.06 16.54 7.65
C ASN A 93 13.34 15.73 7.88
N ILE A 94 14.36 16.34 8.47
CA ILE A 94 15.60 15.66 8.88
C ILE A 94 15.30 14.74 10.08
N ILE A 95 14.53 15.20 11.06
CA ILE A 95 14.11 14.38 12.20
C ILE A 95 13.31 13.15 11.70
N PHE A 96 12.39 13.36 10.76
CA PHE A 96 11.62 12.26 10.16
C PHE A 96 12.48 11.30 9.35
N LEU A 97 13.50 11.81 8.66
CA LEU A 97 14.46 10.96 7.95
C LEU A 97 15.23 10.08 8.94
N ILE A 98 15.73 10.66 10.04
CA ILE A 98 16.41 9.89 11.11
C ILE A 98 15.46 8.83 11.68
N LEU A 99 14.21 9.20 11.98
CA LEU A 99 13.21 8.26 12.48
C LEU A 99 12.98 7.09 11.51
N VAL A 100 12.89 7.37 10.21
CA VAL A 100 12.66 6.36 9.18
C VAL A 100 13.89 5.46 9.01
N ILE A 101 15.11 6.00 9.09
CA ILE A 101 16.33 5.20 9.09
C ILE A 101 16.37 4.27 10.32
N LEU A 102 16.02 4.75 11.51
CA LEU A 102 15.88 3.91 12.70
C LEU A 102 14.82 2.80 12.48
N ASN A 103 13.72 3.11 11.80
CA ASN A 103 12.71 2.12 11.44
C ASN A 103 13.24 1.04 10.49
N ILE A 104 14.13 1.37 9.54
CA ILE A 104 14.78 0.40 8.65
C ILE A 104 15.66 -0.55 9.49
N TYR A 105 16.49 -0.01 10.36
CA TYR A 105 17.40 -0.81 11.19
C TYR A 105 16.69 -1.59 12.30
N GLY A 106 15.57 -1.06 12.82
CA GLY A 106 14.70 -1.74 13.78
C GLY A 106 13.66 -2.66 13.14
N SER A 107 13.72 -2.90 11.83
CA SER A 107 12.78 -3.77 11.11
C SER A 107 13.17 -5.23 11.20
N GLY A 108 12.18 -6.11 11.34
CA GLY A 108 12.35 -7.55 11.23
C GLY A 108 11.82 -8.07 9.91
N PHE A 109 12.01 -9.34 9.69
CA PHE A 109 11.51 -10.06 8.54
C PHE A 109 10.25 -10.84 8.93
N SER A 110 9.31 -10.97 7.99
CA SER A 110 8.15 -11.83 8.16
C SER A 110 8.37 -13.17 7.49
N ASP A 111 7.59 -14.17 7.90
CA ASP A 111 7.60 -15.48 7.24
C ASP A 111 7.23 -15.36 5.75
N ASP A 112 6.35 -14.42 5.41
CA ASP A 112 5.93 -14.14 4.02
C ASP A 112 7.09 -13.75 3.10
N LEU A 113 8.16 -13.12 3.65
CA LEU A 113 9.37 -12.78 2.88
C LEU A 113 9.95 -14.02 2.21
N ASN A 114 10.20 -15.03 3.03
CA ASN A 114 10.79 -16.26 2.60
C ASN A 114 9.79 -17.14 1.86
N HIS A 115 8.49 -17.07 2.15
CA HIS A 115 7.51 -17.92 1.52
C HIS A 115 7.28 -17.55 0.05
N TYR A 116 7.13 -16.26 -0.27
CA TYR A 116 6.85 -15.90 -1.65
C TYR A 116 7.21 -14.47 -2.05
N HIS A 117 7.30 -13.50 -1.12
CA HIS A 117 7.54 -12.11 -1.50
C HIS A 117 8.86 -11.93 -2.24
N TYR A 118 9.95 -12.42 -1.64
CA TYR A 118 11.28 -12.27 -2.22
C TYR A 118 11.41 -12.98 -3.57
N SER A 119 10.93 -14.24 -3.65
CA SER A 119 10.96 -15.00 -4.89
C SER A 119 10.12 -14.37 -5.99
N TYR A 120 8.94 -13.81 -5.65
CA TYR A 120 8.10 -13.08 -6.61
C TYR A 120 8.82 -11.85 -7.17
N ILE A 121 9.42 -11.04 -6.30
CA ILE A 121 10.13 -9.82 -6.68
C ILE A 121 11.32 -10.17 -7.57
N LYS A 122 12.10 -11.20 -7.22
CA LYS A 122 13.26 -11.62 -7.99
C LYS A 122 12.89 -12.31 -9.31
N ASN A 123 11.77 -13.03 -9.37
CA ASN A 123 11.23 -13.52 -10.64
C ASN A 123 10.90 -12.32 -11.58
N THR A 124 10.24 -11.29 -11.07
CA THR A 124 9.87 -10.09 -11.82
C THR A 124 11.09 -9.26 -12.27
N ASP A 125 12.15 -9.26 -11.46
CA ASP A 125 13.42 -8.59 -11.73
C ASP A 125 14.24 -9.34 -12.80
N SER A 126 14.16 -10.67 -12.82
CA SER A 126 14.97 -11.52 -13.69
C SER A 126 14.29 -11.86 -15.02
N THR A 127 12.96 -11.84 -15.07
CA THR A 127 12.17 -12.27 -16.23
C THR A 127 10.98 -11.31 -16.47
N ASN A 128 10.49 -11.31 -17.69
CA ASN A 128 9.14 -10.80 -17.96
C ASN A 128 8.09 -11.77 -17.37
N TYR A 129 6.79 -11.47 -17.47
CA TYR A 129 5.75 -12.36 -16.95
C TYR A 129 5.84 -13.77 -17.50
N ILE A 130 5.87 -14.74 -16.60
CA ILE A 130 5.79 -16.17 -16.93
C ILE A 130 4.31 -16.56 -16.92
N ILE A 131 3.83 -17.12 -18.01
CA ILE A 131 2.45 -17.63 -18.11
C ILE A 131 2.35 -18.90 -17.27
N GLY A 132 1.36 -18.93 -16.36
CA GLY A 132 1.21 -20.05 -15.43
C GLY A 132 2.20 -20.01 -14.26
N LEU A 133 2.78 -18.85 -13.93
CA LEU A 133 3.70 -18.70 -12.80
C LEU A 133 3.11 -19.20 -11.47
N GLY A 134 1.76 -19.18 -11.35
CA GLY A 134 1.04 -19.72 -10.20
C GLY A 134 1.29 -21.20 -9.93
N HIS A 135 1.74 -21.99 -10.92
CA HIS A 135 2.16 -23.37 -10.71
C HIS A 135 3.46 -23.51 -9.91
N LEU A 136 4.37 -22.53 -9.97
CA LEU A 136 5.59 -22.54 -9.15
C LEU A 136 5.28 -22.24 -7.67
N HIS A 137 4.32 -21.38 -7.42
CA HIS A 137 3.82 -21.08 -6.08
C HIS A 137 2.45 -20.39 -6.18
N HIS A 138 1.44 -20.92 -5.49
CA HIS A 138 0.07 -20.41 -5.56
C HIS A 138 -0.05 -18.94 -5.13
N ASN A 139 0.76 -18.48 -4.16
CA ASN A 139 0.75 -17.08 -3.73
C ASN A 139 1.27 -16.10 -4.77
N PHE A 140 1.98 -16.56 -5.83
CA PHE A 140 2.33 -15.69 -6.95
C PHE A 140 1.10 -15.22 -7.73
N ALA A 141 0.01 -15.97 -7.65
CA ALA A 141 -1.27 -15.59 -8.22
C ALA A 141 -1.99 -14.45 -7.43
N ASN A 142 -1.64 -14.23 -6.16
CA ASN A 142 -2.07 -13.08 -5.37
C ASN A 142 -1.29 -11.79 -5.73
N SER A 143 -1.06 -11.56 -6.99
CA SER A 143 -0.16 -10.55 -7.49
C SER A 143 -0.54 -9.13 -7.04
N SER A 144 0.33 -8.51 -6.26
CA SER A 144 0.21 -7.12 -5.82
C SER A 144 1.08 -6.19 -6.68
N ILE A 145 0.54 -5.04 -7.08
CA ILE A 145 1.34 -4.02 -7.74
C ILE A 145 2.49 -3.52 -6.85
N TRP A 146 2.33 -3.63 -5.53
CA TRP A 146 3.36 -3.24 -4.56
C TRP A 146 4.60 -4.11 -4.65
N LEU A 147 4.43 -5.42 -4.84
CA LEU A 147 5.57 -6.33 -5.05
C LEU A 147 6.30 -6.06 -6.36
N ILE A 148 5.56 -5.73 -7.43
CA ILE A 148 6.14 -5.29 -8.70
C ILE A 148 6.91 -3.97 -8.53
N SER A 149 6.37 -3.06 -7.73
CA SER A 149 7.06 -1.79 -7.39
C SER A 149 8.38 -2.05 -6.69
N HIS A 150 8.44 -3.02 -5.78
CA HIS A 150 9.69 -3.39 -5.12
C HIS A 150 10.76 -3.89 -6.09
N SER A 151 10.41 -4.62 -7.15
CA SER A 151 11.38 -4.99 -8.19
C SER A 151 11.97 -3.76 -8.87
N TYR A 152 11.15 -2.75 -9.16
CA TYR A 152 11.60 -1.51 -9.77
C TYR A 152 12.39 -0.61 -8.80
N TYR A 153 12.06 -0.61 -7.49
CA TYR A 153 12.71 0.21 -6.47
C TYR A 153 13.84 -0.53 -5.73
N ASN A 154 14.44 -1.52 -6.35
CA ASN A 154 15.53 -2.30 -5.77
C ASN A 154 16.66 -2.46 -6.79
N PHE A 155 17.90 -2.23 -6.35
CA PHE A 155 19.08 -2.51 -7.17
C PHE A 155 19.59 -3.91 -6.90
N ASN A 156 20.00 -4.63 -7.95
CA ASN A 156 20.50 -6.00 -7.82
C ASN A 156 21.79 -6.11 -6.98
N TYR A 157 22.54 -5.02 -6.87
CA TYR A 157 23.78 -4.95 -6.10
C TYR A 157 23.58 -4.37 -4.70
N SER A 158 22.32 -4.14 -4.30
CA SER A 158 22.01 -3.56 -3.02
C SER A 158 22.15 -4.55 -1.86
N SER A 159 22.33 -4.04 -0.65
CA SER A 159 22.33 -4.87 0.55
C SER A 159 20.95 -5.43 0.85
N PHE A 160 20.89 -6.54 1.58
CA PHE A 160 19.61 -7.16 1.95
C PHE A 160 18.68 -6.20 2.75
N GLN A 161 19.24 -5.18 3.39
CA GLN A 161 18.48 -4.15 4.11
C GLN A 161 17.72 -3.18 3.20
N ASP A 162 18.10 -3.09 1.93
CA ASP A 162 17.46 -2.19 0.96
C ASP A 162 16.04 -2.61 0.61
N ILE A 163 15.65 -3.85 0.92
CA ILE A 163 14.25 -4.33 0.77
C ILE A 163 13.24 -3.51 1.56
N HIS A 164 13.68 -2.76 2.57
CA HIS A 164 12.81 -1.88 3.37
C HIS A 164 12.67 -0.47 2.79
N VAL A 165 13.50 -0.08 1.82
CA VAL A 165 13.62 1.32 1.35
C VAL A 165 12.30 1.85 0.80
N LEU A 166 11.57 1.09 -0.01
CA LEU A 166 10.30 1.56 -0.57
C LEU A 166 9.21 1.73 0.51
N ASN A 167 9.14 0.80 1.48
CA ASN A 167 8.23 0.94 2.62
C ASN A 167 8.61 2.11 3.52
N ALA A 168 9.89 2.35 3.70
CA ALA A 168 10.43 3.50 4.42
C ALA A 168 10.10 4.81 3.70
N LEU A 169 10.23 4.83 2.38
CA LEU A 169 9.96 6.00 1.54
C LEU A 169 8.49 6.42 1.63
N ILE A 170 7.55 5.49 1.48
CA ILE A 170 6.12 5.83 1.59
C ILE A 170 5.76 6.30 3.01
N PHE A 171 6.37 5.72 4.05
CA PHE A 171 6.17 6.16 5.42
C PHE A 171 6.72 7.57 5.66
N TYR A 172 7.94 7.86 5.17
CA TYR A 172 8.53 9.19 5.22
C TYR A 172 7.68 10.26 4.52
N LEU A 173 7.22 9.96 3.31
CA LEU A 173 6.35 10.85 2.55
C LEU A 173 5.06 11.15 3.32
N PHE A 174 4.44 10.10 3.88
CA PHE A 174 3.23 10.23 4.66
C PHE A 174 3.42 11.16 5.87
N ILE A 175 4.41 10.87 6.74
CA ILE A 175 4.62 11.69 7.94
C ILE A 175 4.99 13.13 7.60
N SER A 176 5.75 13.36 6.52
CA SER A 176 6.12 14.70 6.05
C SER A 176 4.91 15.47 5.51
N ILE A 177 4.04 14.84 4.72
CA ILE A 177 2.80 15.45 4.21
C ILE A 177 1.90 15.90 5.37
N PHE A 178 1.63 14.97 6.30
CA PHE A 178 0.71 15.23 7.41
C PHE A 178 1.24 16.28 8.37
N PHE A 179 2.52 16.21 8.71
CA PHE A 179 3.13 17.20 9.59
C PHE A 179 3.12 18.61 8.97
N ASN A 180 3.51 18.73 7.69
CA ASN A 180 3.48 20.01 6.99
C ASN A 180 2.06 20.60 6.93
N GLU A 181 1.04 19.76 6.77
CA GLU A 181 -0.35 20.21 6.80
C GLU A 181 -0.77 20.66 8.20
N ILE A 182 -0.42 19.90 9.26
CA ILE A 182 -0.69 20.28 10.65
C ILE A 182 -0.08 21.66 10.93
N ARG A 183 1.19 21.85 10.61
CA ARG A 183 1.90 23.10 10.82
C ARG A 183 1.30 24.26 10.03
N SER A 184 1.01 24.06 8.75
CA SER A 184 0.38 25.09 7.90
C SER A 184 -1.00 25.51 8.42
N ASN A 185 -1.79 24.57 8.93
CA ASN A 185 -3.12 24.90 9.47
C ASN A 185 -3.03 25.63 10.81
N ILE A 186 -2.08 25.24 11.66
CA ILE A 186 -1.83 25.96 12.92
C ILE A 186 -1.37 27.40 12.64
N SER A 187 -0.44 27.61 11.69
CA SER A 187 0.05 28.95 11.35
C SER A 187 -1.03 29.84 10.73
N LYS A 188 -1.87 29.27 9.89
CA LYS A 188 -2.97 29.98 9.20
C LYS A 188 -4.25 30.07 10.04
N LYS A 189 -4.26 29.56 11.26
CA LYS A 189 -5.43 29.48 12.15
C LYS A 189 -6.65 28.80 11.48
N LYS A 190 -6.41 27.76 10.65
CA LYS A 190 -7.46 26.98 9.96
C LYS A 190 -7.60 25.62 10.64
N TYR A 191 -8.60 25.44 11.48
CA TYR A 191 -8.68 24.27 12.35
C TYR A 191 -9.77 23.25 11.96
N ASN A 192 -10.57 23.51 10.92
CA ASN A 192 -11.79 22.76 10.64
C ASN A 192 -11.59 21.25 10.43
N PHE A 193 -10.50 20.82 9.76
CA PHE A 193 -10.21 19.41 9.56
C PHE A 193 -8.92 18.95 10.27
N LEU A 194 -8.25 19.85 10.97
CA LEU A 194 -7.01 19.58 11.69
C LEU A 194 -7.12 18.44 12.72
N PRO A 195 -8.24 18.26 13.47
CA PRO A 195 -8.39 17.13 14.38
C PRO A 195 -8.24 15.77 13.70
N PHE A 196 -8.79 15.63 12.49
CA PHE A 196 -8.72 14.36 11.73
C PHE A 196 -7.30 14.06 11.25
N VAL A 197 -6.60 15.09 10.75
CA VAL A 197 -5.21 14.99 10.32
C VAL A 197 -4.30 14.65 11.50
N LEU A 198 -4.50 15.32 12.64
CA LEU A 198 -3.73 15.07 13.87
C LEU A 198 -3.96 13.66 14.39
N PHE A 199 -5.22 13.20 14.43
CA PHE A 199 -5.57 11.85 14.85
C PHE A 199 -4.84 10.80 14.01
N ILE A 200 -4.95 10.88 12.68
CA ILE A 200 -4.31 9.93 11.77
C ILE A 200 -2.79 9.94 11.95
N PHE A 201 -2.19 11.13 12.02
CA PHE A 201 -0.75 11.30 12.17
C PHE A 201 -0.21 10.63 13.44
N ILE A 202 -0.84 10.90 14.60
CA ILE A 202 -0.43 10.33 15.88
C ILE A 202 -0.67 8.81 15.89
N PHE A 203 -1.82 8.34 15.42
CA PHE A 203 -2.14 6.93 15.34
C PHE A 203 -1.10 6.16 14.54
N VAL A 204 -0.69 6.70 13.37
CA VAL A 204 0.33 6.10 12.52
C VAL A 204 1.70 6.09 13.22
N LEU A 205 2.11 7.18 13.86
CA LEU A 205 3.39 7.22 14.59
C LEU A 205 3.44 6.19 15.73
N LEU A 206 2.33 5.97 16.44
CA LEU A 206 2.27 5.02 17.55
C LEU A 206 2.19 3.56 17.09
N LYS A 207 1.50 3.28 15.97
CA LYS A 207 1.26 1.90 15.51
C LYS A 207 2.26 1.42 14.45
N TYR A 208 2.85 2.32 13.66
CA TYR A 208 3.80 1.96 12.63
C TYR A 208 5.24 2.15 13.11
N THR A 209 5.53 1.55 14.27
CA THR A 209 6.87 1.54 14.89
C THR A 209 7.80 0.49 14.29
N ARG A 210 7.35 -0.32 13.36
CA ARG A 210 8.15 -1.34 12.67
C ARG A 210 7.76 -1.31 11.20
N LEU A 211 8.74 -1.14 10.32
CA LEU A 211 8.55 -1.45 8.91
C LEU A 211 8.59 -2.97 8.77
N LYS A 212 7.73 -3.51 7.94
CA LYS A 212 7.87 -4.88 7.47
C LYS A 212 8.42 -4.79 6.07
N GLU A 213 9.35 -5.63 5.73
CA GLU A 213 10.01 -5.68 4.43
C GLU A 213 9.01 -5.40 3.27
N PHE A 214 8.78 -6.28 2.35
CA PHE A 214 7.84 -6.09 1.25
C PHE A 214 6.34 -6.10 1.63
N GLY A 215 6.00 -5.92 2.93
CA GLY A 215 4.63 -5.99 3.42
C GLY A 215 3.67 -5.04 2.70
N ILE A 216 2.56 -5.58 2.21
CA ILE A 216 1.58 -4.87 1.36
C ILE A 216 0.52 -4.09 2.13
N ASP A 217 0.20 -4.49 3.37
CA ASP A 217 -0.92 -3.91 4.12
C ASP A 217 -0.66 -2.46 4.55
N ARG A 218 0.53 -2.17 5.12
CA ARG A 218 0.85 -0.83 5.63
C ARG A 218 0.91 0.25 4.54
N PRO A 219 1.55 0.01 3.39
CA PRO A 219 1.50 0.96 2.28
C PRO A 219 0.08 1.26 1.82
N ALA A 220 -0.77 0.24 1.72
CA ALA A 220 -2.18 0.43 1.38
C ALA A 220 -2.88 1.35 2.38
N PHE A 221 -2.68 1.14 3.69
CA PHE A 221 -3.28 2.00 4.72
C PHE A 221 -2.77 3.44 4.67
N LEU A 222 -1.47 3.65 4.46
CA LEU A 222 -0.91 5.01 4.34
C LEU A 222 -1.55 5.75 3.16
N VAL A 223 -1.76 5.07 2.03
CA VAL A 223 -2.45 5.68 0.88
C VAL A 223 -3.94 5.88 1.17
N ILE A 224 -4.63 4.96 1.86
CA ILE A 224 -6.02 5.14 2.31
C ILE A 224 -6.14 6.39 3.20
N TYR A 225 -5.23 6.55 4.16
CA TYR A 225 -5.23 7.73 5.03
C TYR A 225 -4.93 9.02 4.26
N PHE A 226 -4.06 8.95 3.24
CA PHE A 226 -3.83 10.07 2.34
C PHE A 226 -5.07 10.40 1.50
N ILE A 227 -5.82 9.41 1.03
CA ILE A 227 -7.11 9.61 0.33
C ILE A 227 -8.11 10.32 1.24
N ILE A 228 -8.25 9.88 2.50
CA ILE A 228 -9.12 10.51 3.49
C ILE A 228 -8.70 11.97 3.71
N PHE A 229 -7.40 12.20 3.94
CA PHE A 229 -6.84 13.54 4.09
C PHE A 229 -7.10 14.43 2.86
N PHE A 230 -6.78 13.93 1.66
CA PHE A 230 -6.99 14.66 0.41
C PHE A 230 -8.46 15.00 0.19
N TYR A 231 -9.36 14.08 0.55
CA TYR A 231 -10.80 14.31 0.47
C TYR A 231 -11.24 15.45 1.41
N PHE A 232 -10.81 15.44 2.66
CA PHE A 232 -11.06 16.55 3.58
C PHE A 232 -10.49 17.88 3.08
N LYS A 233 -9.22 17.89 2.69
CA LYS A 233 -8.50 19.10 2.26
C LYS A 233 -9.18 19.78 1.06
N HIS A 234 -9.70 19.02 0.13
CA HIS A 234 -10.17 19.53 -1.16
C HIS A 234 -11.69 19.58 -1.33
N PHE A 235 -12.45 18.87 -0.51
CA PHE A 235 -13.90 18.77 -0.64
C PHE A 235 -14.67 19.31 0.58
N PHE A 236 -14.00 19.56 1.69
CA PHE A 236 -14.62 20.23 2.84
C PHE A 236 -14.81 21.74 2.61
N CYS A 237 -13.83 22.43 2.02
CA CYS A 237 -13.93 23.85 1.69
C CYS A 237 -14.53 24.02 0.28
N ILE A 238 -15.65 24.77 0.20
CA ILE A 238 -16.44 24.95 -1.03
C ILE A 238 -15.66 25.75 -2.06
N ASN A 239 -14.96 25.07 -2.95
CA ASN A 239 -14.58 25.63 -4.24
C ASN A 239 -15.15 24.74 -5.33
N ARG A 240 -16.43 24.98 -5.69
CA ARG A 240 -17.13 24.35 -6.83
C ARG A 240 -16.60 24.90 -8.17
N GLY A 241 -15.27 24.90 -8.35
CA GLY A 241 -14.65 25.41 -9.56
C GLY A 241 -14.28 24.32 -10.56
N LYS A 242 -13.75 24.75 -11.71
CA LYS A 242 -13.22 23.92 -12.82
C LYS A 242 -12.20 22.83 -12.39
N LEU A 243 -11.68 22.91 -11.14
CA LEU A 243 -10.70 21.97 -10.59
C LEU A 243 -11.32 20.70 -9.99
N ILE A 244 -12.65 20.62 -9.82
CA ILE A 244 -13.27 19.45 -9.17
C ILE A 244 -12.99 18.16 -9.94
N GLU A 245 -12.99 18.21 -11.27
CA GLU A 245 -12.73 17.06 -12.11
C GLU A 245 -11.32 16.52 -11.93
N LYS A 246 -10.31 17.41 -11.88
CA LYS A 246 -8.91 17.01 -11.64
C LYS A 246 -8.72 16.39 -10.25
N LYS A 247 -9.42 16.91 -9.24
CA LYS A 247 -9.42 16.33 -7.89
C LYS A 247 -10.02 14.92 -7.88
N ILE A 248 -11.12 14.71 -8.59
CA ILE A 248 -11.77 13.39 -8.71
C ILE A 248 -10.84 12.41 -9.44
N ILE A 249 -10.25 12.82 -10.57
CA ILE A 249 -9.32 11.97 -11.33
C ILE A 249 -8.11 11.59 -10.44
N PHE A 250 -7.53 12.55 -9.73
CA PHE A 250 -6.42 12.30 -8.80
C PHE A 250 -6.79 11.29 -7.71
N LEU A 251 -7.98 11.43 -7.09
CA LEU A 251 -8.51 10.45 -6.15
C LEU A 251 -8.71 9.07 -6.78
N THR A 252 -9.12 9.02 -8.06
CA THR A 252 -9.26 7.75 -8.78
C THR A 252 -7.92 7.03 -8.92
N TYR A 253 -6.83 7.74 -9.27
CA TYR A 253 -5.49 7.15 -9.31
C TYR A 253 -5.07 6.55 -7.96
N LEU A 254 -5.27 7.30 -6.87
CA LEU A 254 -4.97 6.85 -5.52
C LEU A 254 -5.78 5.60 -5.13
N SER A 255 -7.08 5.62 -5.40
CA SER A 255 -8.00 4.53 -5.05
C SER A 255 -7.71 3.27 -5.87
N MET A 256 -7.41 3.41 -7.17
CA MET A 256 -7.00 2.29 -8.02
C MET A 256 -5.67 1.70 -7.57
N PHE A 257 -4.73 2.51 -7.15
CA PHE A 257 -3.46 2.02 -6.63
C PHE A 257 -3.67 1.15 -5.38
N VAL A 258 -4.50 1.60 -4.44
CA VAL A 258 -4.86 0.82 -3.24
C VAL A 258 -5.52 -0.51 -3.63
N PHE A 259 -6.45 -0.49 -4.59
CA PHE A 259 -7.09 -1.69 -5.11
C PHE A 259 -6.08 -2.68 -5.71
N PHE A 260 -5.08 -2.19 -6.47
CA PHE A 260 -4.05 -3.04 -7.07
C PHE A 260 -2.96 -3.47 -6.07
N ILE A 261 -2.78 -2.75 -4.96
CA ILE A 261 -1.98 -3.27 -3.84
C ILE A 261 -2.68 -4.49 -3.24
N LYS A 262 -3.98 -4.38 -2.95
CA LYS A 262 -4.76 -5.48 -2.38
C LYS A 262 -6.25 -5.31 -2.71
N ILE A 263 -6.79 -6.26 -3.44
CA ILE A 263 -8.17 -6.24 -3.95
C ILE A 263 -9.19 -6.07 -2.81
N THR A 264 -8.90 -6.58 -1.62
CA THR A 264 -9.81 -6.48 -0.47
C THR A 264 -10.14 -5.05 -0.05
N TYR A 265 -9.35 -4.05 -0.50
CA TYR A 265 -9.60 -2.62 -0.24
C TYR A 265 -10.39 -1.92 -1.36
N PHE A 266 -11.15 -2.70 -2.16
CA PHE A 266 -11.99 -2.19 -3.26
C PHE A 266 -12.95 -1.07 -2.85
N PHE A 267 -13.42 -1.08 -1.59
CA PHE A 267 -14.37 -0.10 -1.05
C PHE A 267 -13.84 1.35 -1.09
N VAL A 268 -12.52 1.54 -1.16
CA VAL A 268 -11.93 2.89 -1.30
C VAL A 268 -12.30 3.54 -2.64
N GLY A 269 -12.53 2.72 -3.67
CA GLY A 269 -13.03 3.16 -4.98
C GLY A 269 -14.42 3.81 -4.95
N LEU A 270 -15.19 3.58 -3.88
CA LEU A 270 -16.49 4.23 -3.71
C LEU A 270 -16.38 5.76 -3.56
N ILE A 271 -15.24 6.28 -3.07
CA ILE A 271 -15.03 7.72 -2.93
C ILE A 271 -15.09 8.44 -4.29
N PRO A 272 -14.23 8.13 -5.26
CA PRO A 272 -14.30 8.80 -6.57
C PRO A 272 -15.60 8.48 -7.31
N ILE A 273 -16.14 7.27 -7.21
CA ILE A 273 -17.43 6.89 -7.80
C ILE A 273 -18.53 7.80 -7.25
N TYR A 274 -18.67 7.91 -5.93
CA TYR A 274 -19.64 8.80 -5.29
C TYR A 274 -19.50 10.25 -5.77
N LEU A 275 -18.26 10.74 -5.91
CA LEU A 275 -18.02 12.11 -6.36
C LEU A 275 -18.43 12.33 -7.82
N ILE A 276 -18.23 11.35 -8.70
CA ILE A 276 -18.66 11.39 -10.10
C ILE A 276 -20.19 11.49 -10.15
N PHE A 277 -20.89 10.61 -9.43
CA PHE A 277 -22.37 10.59 -9.39
C PHE A 277 -22.92 11.88 -8.77
N LYS A 278 -22.45 12.28 -7.58
CA LYS A 278 -22.92 13.46 -6.87
C LYS A 278 -22.78 14.75 -7.66
N ASN A 279 -21.71 14.87 -8.44
CA ASN A 279 -21.43 16.09 -9.22
C ASN A 279 -21.88 15.97 -10.68
N HIS A 280 -22.55 14.88 -11.07
CA HIS A 280 -22.98 14.59 -12.45
C HIS A 280 -21.85 14.74 -13.49
N ARG A 281 -20.63 14.27 -13.12
CA ARG A 281 -19.41 14.48 -13.91
C ARG A 281 -19.00 13.27 -14.75
N PHE A 282 -19.94 12.55 -15.35
CA PHE A 282 -19.66 11.34 -16.16
C PHE A 282 -18.74 11.62 -17.34
N LYS A 283 -18.72 12.85 -17.88
CA LYS A 283 -17.80 13.25 -18.95
C LYS A 283 -16.32 13.09 -18.57
N ILE A 284 -15.99 13.03 -17.28
CA ILE A 284 -14.63 12.79 -16.77
C ILE A 284 -14.09 11.46 -17.31
N LEU A 285 -14.91 10.43 -17.39
CA LEU A 285 -14.53 9.09 -17.86
C LEU A 285 -14.02 9.08 -19.31
N LYS A 286 -14.41 10.06 -20.13
CA LYS A 286 -13.96 10.20 -21.52
C LYS A 286 -12.71 11.07 -21.68
N LYS A 287 -12.15 11.60 -20.60
CA LYS A 287 -10.96 12.45 -20.66
C LYS A 287 -9.69 11.65 -20.87
N ILE A 288 -8.73 12.26 -21.59
CA ILE A 288 -7.42 11.64 -21.85
C ILE A 288 -6.67 11.27 -20.57
N GLU A 289 -6.92 12.00 -19.46
CA GLU A 289 -6.34 11.73 -18.15
C GLU A 289 -6.83 10.40 -17.54
N PHE A 290 -7.95 9.84 -18.03
CA PHE A 290 -8.44 8.52 -17.61
C PHE A 290 -7.81 7.36 -18.39
N LEU A 291 -7.21 7.63 -19.55
CA LEU A 291 -6.60 6.57 -20.36
C LEU A 291 -5.57 5.72 -19.60
N PRO A 292 -4.62 6.30 -18.83
CA PRO A 292 -3.71 5.49 -18.03
C PRO A 292 -4.41 4.61 -16.99
N ILE A 293 -5.54 5.07 -16.42
CA ILE A 293 -6.33 4.26 -15.47
C ILE A 293 -6.91 3.03 -16.18
N TYR A 294 -7.49 3.20 -17.37
CA TYR A 294 -8.01 2.07 -18.14
C TYR A 294 -6.90 1.08 -18.52
N LEU A 295 -5.76 1.59 -18.98
CA LEU A 295 -4.62 0.74 -19.34
C LEU A 295 -4.12 -0.08 -18.16
N ILE A 296 -4.03 0.51 -16.97
CA ILE A 296 -3.56 -0.22 -15.78
C ILE A 296 -4.62 -1.24 -15.28
N ILE A 297 -5.91 -0.94 -15.38
CA ILE A 297 -6.98 -1.89 -15.07
C ILE A 297 -6.89 -3.10 -15.99
N ILE A 298 -6.80 -2.86 -17.28
CA ILE A 298 -6.69 -3.92 -18.30
C ILE A 298 -5.41 -4.73 -18.06
N SER A 299 -4.27 -4.08 -17.87
CA SER A 299 -2.99 -4.76 -17.63
C SER A 299 -3.01 -5.60 -16.35
N PHE A 300 -3.69 -5.13 -15.29
CA PHE A 300 -3.82 -5.88 -14.04
C PHE A 300 -4.61 -7.18 -14.23
N PHE A 301 -5.73 -7.15 -14.91
CA PHE A 301 -6.51 -8.36 -15.16
C PHE A 301 -5.83 -9.30 -16.15
N ILE A 302 -5.20 -8.77 -17.21
CA ILE A 302 -4.42 -9.59 -18.14
C ILE A 302 -3.29 -10.31 -17.38
N LYS A 303 -2.55 -9.59 -16.52
CA LYS A 303 -1.50 -10.18 -15.70
C LYS A 303 -2.03 -11.33 -14.81
N ASN A 304 -3.17 -11.12 -14.13
CA ASN A 304 -3.76 -12.17 -13.30
C ASN A 304 -4.14 -13.41 -14.11
N ILE A 305 -4.73 -13.21 -15.30
CA ILE A 305 -5.03 -14.30 -16.23
C ILE A 305 -3.76 -15.02 -16.65
N LEU A 306 -2.70 -14.30 -17.03
CA LEU A 306 -1.45 -14.91 -17.45
C LEU A 306 -0.80 -15.73 -16.34
N ILE A 307 -0.81 -15.24 -15.10
CA ILE A 307 -0.16 -15.91 -13.96
C ILE A 307 -0.96 -17.13 -13.49
N SER A 308 -2.29 -17.06 -13.47
CA SER A 308 -3.14 -18.05 -12.77
C SER A 308 -4.28 -18.63 -13.60
N GLY A 309 -4.59 -18.05 -14.77
CA GLY A 309 -5.81 -18.35 -15.50
C GLY A 309 -7.08 -17.76 -14.88
N CYS A 310 -6.98 -16.97 -13.81
CA CYS A 310 -8.11 -16.39 -13.09
C CYS A 310 -8.07 -14.86 -13.15
N LEU A 311 -9.23 -14.20 -13.24
CA LEU A 311 -9.30 -12.73 -13.13
C LEU A 311 -8.93 -12.26 -11.72
N ILE A 312 -9.42 -12.96 -10.71
CA ILE A 312 -9.20 -12.64 -9.28
C ILE A 312 -8.91 -13.95 -8.53
N TYR A 313 -7.65 -14.23 -8.26
CA TYR A 313 -7.26 -15.36 -7.42
C TYR A 313 -7.41 -15.01 -5.92
N PRO A 314 -7.87 -15.92 -5.04
CA PRO A 314 -8.21 -17.31 -5.28
C PRO A 314 -9.72 -17.56 -5.51
N ILE A 315 -10.45 -16.65 -6.16
CA ILE A 315 -11.89 -16.84 -6.42
C ILE A 315 -12.08 -17.80 -7.61
N PRO A 316 -12.49 -19.07 -7.40
CA PRO A 316 -12.48 -20.10 -8.44
C PRO A 316 -13.45 -19.82 -9.59
N TYR A 317 -14.55 -19.11 -9.32
CA TYR A 317 -15.54 -18.71 -10.34
C TYR A 317 -15.01 -17.69 -11.35
N THR A 318 -13.87 -17.05 -11.07
CA THR A 318 -13.22 -16.10 -11.97
C THR A 318 -12.15 -16.75 -12.84
N CYS A 319 -11.91 -18.05 -12.68
CA CYS A 319 -10.92 -18.80 -13.43
C CYS A 319 -11.52 -19.31 -14.75
N ILE A 320 -10.77 -19.18 -15.83
CA ILE A 320 -11.19 -19.49 -17.19
C ILE A 320 -10.70 -20.88 -17.56
N ASP A 321 -11.61 -21.83 -17.73
CA ASP A 321 -11.29 -23.25 -17.98
C ASP A 321 -10.62 -23.50 -19.33
N LEU A 322 -10.78 -22.60 -20.29
CA LEU A 322 -10.16 -22.70 -21.62
C LEU A 322 -8.62 -22.61 -21.58
N PHE A 323 -8.07 -22.02 -20.54
CA PHE A 323 -6.62 -21.86 -20.42
C PHE A 323 -5.98 -23.11 -19.80
N SER A 324 -5.05 -23.73 -20.54
CA SER A 324 -4.29 -24.91 -20.07
C SER A 324 -3.40 -24.62 -18.87
N TRP A 325 -3.07 -23.35 -18.60
CA TRP A 325 -2.26 -22.92 -17.45
C TRP A 325 -3.08 -22.50 -16.24
N ASN A 326 -4.42 -22.68 -16.25
CA ASN A 326 -5.22 -22.30 -15.10
C ASN A 326 -4.91 -23.18 -13.87
N ILE A 327 -4.97 -22.53 -12.69
CA ILE A 327 -4.80 -23.20 -11.39
C ILE A 327 -6.12 -23.23 -10.61
N LYS A 328 -7.25 -23.50 -11.29
CA LYS A 328 -8.60 -23.44 -10.71
C LYS A 328 -8.78 -24.36 -9.51
N GLU A 329 -8.22 -25.58 -9.54
CA GLU A 329 -8.34 -26.52 -8.41
C GLU A 329 -7.60 -25.96 -7.18
N THR A 330 -6.38 -25.50 -7.37
CA THR A 330 -5.63 -24.80 -6.31
C THR A 330 -6.39 -23.55 -5.80
N ALA A 331 -7.06 -22.83 -6.70
CA ALA A 331 -7.87 -21.69 -6.30
C ALA A 331 -9.06 -22.10 -5.43
N LYS A 332 -9.71 -23.25 -5.70
CA LYS A 332 -10.81 -23.78 -4.84
C LYS A 332 -10.29 -24.12 -3.44
N GLU A 333 -9.19 -24.84 -3.36
CA GLU A 333 -8.56 -25.19 -2.07
C GLU A 333 -8.21 -23.94 -1.27
N TRP A 334 -7.50 -23.00 -1.88
CA TRP A 334 -7.05 -21.79 -1.19
C TRP A 334 -8.16 -20.78 -0.92
N TYR A 335 -9.30 -20.85 -1.64
CA TYR A 335 -10.48 -20.05 -1.30
C TYR A 335 -11.07 -20.46 0.04
N VAL A 336 -11.13 -21.76 0.34
CA VAL A 336 -11.62 -22.30 1.62
C VAL A 336 -10.54 -22.18 2.69
N MET A 337 -9.35 -22.72 2.44
CA MET A 337 -8.24 -22.71 3.40
C MET A 337 -7.82 -21.29 3.80
N GLY A 338 -7.78 -20.36 2.86
CA GLY A 338 -7.49 -18.95 3.16
C GLY A 338 -8.51 -18.33 4.11
N GLU A 339 -9.79 -18.67 3.98
CA GLU A 339 -10.84 -18.22 4.90
C GLU A 339 -10.69 -18.88 6.29
N VAL A 340 -10.38 -20.18 6.34
CA VAL A 340 -10.09 -20.91 7.58
C VAL A 340 -8.91 -20.28 8.32
N LEU A 341 -7.79 -20.08 7.64
CA LEU A 341 -6.58 -19.47 8.22
C LEU A 341 -6.82 -18.05 8.74
N ASN A 342 -7.58 -17.24 8.01
CA ASN A 342 -7.92 -15.88 8.45
C ASN A 342 -8.84 -15.90 9.67
N LYS A 343 -9.79 -16.81 9.72
CA LYS A 343 -10.75 -16.94 10.83
C LYS A 343 -10.17 -17.62 12.07
N SER A 344 -9.18 -18.49 11.92
CA SER A 344 -8.49 -19.14 13.04
C SER A 344 -7.26 -18.37 13.53
N TRP A 345 -6.77 -17.43 12.74
CA TRP A 345 -5.45 -16.81 12.96
C TRP A 345 -4.35 -17.86 13.11
N TYR A 346 -4.33 -18.82 12.16
CA TYR A 346 -3.38 -19.94 12.12
C TYR A 346 -3.47 -20.93 13.31
N LYS A 347 -4.56 -20.90 14.10
CA LYS A 347 -4.80 -21.82 15.23
C LYS A 347 -5.95 -22.80 14.97
N TYR A 348 -6.14 -23.17 13.71
CA TYR A 348 -7.08 -24.23 13.34
C TYR A 348 -6.50 -25.58 13.75
N GLU A 349 -7.21 -26.31 14.62
CA GLU A 349 -6.75 -27.59 15.19
C GLU A 349 -7.28 -28.82 14.42
N GLY A 350 -8.02 -28.63 13.35
CA GLY A 350 -8.58 -29.73 12.55
C GLY A 350 -9.72 -30.51 13.17
N ASN A 351 -10.26 -30.06 14.30
CA ASN A 351 -11.32 -30.77 15.05
C ASN A 351 -12.70 -30.70 14.37
N LEU A 352 -12.90 -29.80 13.43
CA LEU A 352 -14.11 -29.64 12.65
C LEU A 352 -13.75 -29.63 11.16
N ASP A 353 -14.67 -30.12 10.33
CA ASP A 353 -14.58 -29.90 8.89
C ASP A 353 -14.43 -28.40 8.58
N GLU A 354 -13.54 -28.06 7.63
CA GLU A 354 -13.21 -26.68 7.27
C GLU A 354 -14.44 -25.85 6.89
N LEU A 355 -15.36 -26.44 6.13
CA LEU A 355 -16.59 -25.77 5.72
C LEU A 355 -17.57 -25.56 6.87
N ILE A 356 -17.57 -26.46 7.86
CA ILE A 356 -18.36 -26.31 9.08
C ILE A 356 -17.73 -25.24 9.98
N TYR A 357 -16.41 -25.25 10.09
CA TYR A 357 -15.66 -24.29 10.91
C TYR A 357 -15.90 -22.84 10.49
N ILE A 358 -15.88 -22.54 9.20
CA ILE A 358 -16.07 -21.17 8.69
C ILE A 358 -17.52 -20.67 8.74
N LYS A 359 -18.51 -21.57 8.92
CA LYS A 359 -19.94 -21.24 8.97
C LYS A 359 -20.42 -20.91 10.39
N ASN A 360 -21.53 -20.23 10.49
CA ASN A 360 -22.31 -20.00 11.71
C ASN A 360 -21.51 -19.47 12.91
N PHE A 361 -20.43 -18.71 12.66
CA PHE A 361 -19.53 -18.17 13.71
C PHE A 361 -18.84 -19.23 14.58
N ASN A 362 -18.74 -20.49 14.15
CA ASN A 362 -18.01 -21.53 14.89
C ASN A 362 -16.53 -21.14 15.13
N TRP A 363 -15.96 -20.37 14.22
CA TRP A 363 -14.61 -19.82 14.29
C TRP A 363 -14.43 -18.71 15.34
N PHE A 364 -15.50 -18.05 15.80
CA PHE A 364 -15.40 -16.83 16.63
C PHE A 364 -14.63 -17.02 17.94
N LYS A 365 -14.86 -18.14 18.62
CA LYS A 365 -14.16 -18.44 19.88
C LYS A 365 -12.64 -18.52 19.67
N THR A 366 -12.19 -19.30 18.70
CA THR A 366 -10.76 -19.48 18.37
C THR A 366 -10.13 -18.14 17.96
N TRP A 367 -10.81 -17.40 17.07
CA TRP A 367 -10.39 -16.09 16.63
C TRP A 367 -10.25 -15.09 17.78
N PHE A 368 -11.26 -15.00 18.64
CA PHE A 368 -11.24 -14.05 19.76
C PHE A 368 -10.08 -14.34 20.73
N TYR A 369 -9.86 -15.60 21.08
CA TYR A 369 -8.73 -15.98 21.92
C TYR A 369 -7.38 -15.62 21.30
N SER A 370 -7.24 -15.77 20.00
CA SER A 370 -6.01 -15.50 19.28
C SER A 370 -5.74 -14.01 19.09
N THR A 371 -6.80 -13.19 18.94
CA THR A 371 -6.68 -11.79 18.51
C THR A 371 -7.03 -10.78 19.60
N LYS A 372 -7.57 -11.20 20.75
CA LYS A 372 -8.07 -10.30 21.81
C LYS A 372 -7.05 -9.23 22.27
N ILE A 373 -5.78 -9.60 22.39
CA ILE A 373 -4.73 -8.68 22.85
C ILE A 373 -4.47 -7.62 21.77
N GLU A 374 -4.33 -8.05 20.51
CA GLU A 374 -4.12 -7.15 19.39
C GLU A 374 -5.33 -6.21 19.20
N LEU A 375 -6.55 -6.76 19.27
CA LEU A 375 -7.79 -5.99 19.19
C LEU A 375 -7.86 -4.92 20.29
N LEU A 376 -7.56 -5.30 21.54
CA LEU A 376 -7.55 -4.39 22.67
C LEU A 376 -6.48 -3.31 22.49
N GLU A 377 -5.29 -3.68 22.06
CA GLU A 377 -4.18 -2.75 21.83
C GLU A 377 -4.54 -1.69 20.76
N PHE A 378 -5.13 -2.10 19.64
CA PHE A 378 -5.55 -1.16 18.60
C PHE A 378 -6.72 -0.28 19.02
N SER A 379 -7.73 -0.88 19.69
CA SER A 379 -8.90 -0.15 20.19
C SER A 379 -8.50 0.88 21.24
N LEU A 380 -7.67 0.48 22.22
CA LEU A 380 -7.19 1.38 23.27
C LEU A 380 -6.34 2.52 22.69
N THR A 381 -5.45 2.21 21.73
CA THR A 381 -4.66 3.25 21.07
C THR A 381 -5.55 4.24 20.34
N ALA A 382 -6.52 3.76 19.55
CA ALA A 382 -7.46 4.62 18.82
C ALA A 382 -8.29 5.49 19.78
N PHE A 383 -8.75 4.90 20.90
CA PHE A 383 -9.48 5.63 21.95
C PHE A 383 -8.62 6.72 22.58
N LEU A 384 -7.41 6.39 23.05
CA LEU A 384 -6.52 7.36 23.69
C LEU A 384 -6.14 8.50 22.73
N VAL A 385 -5.76 8.18 21.49
CA VAL A 385 -5.45 9.20 20.47
C VAL A 385 -6.69 10.06 20.19
N GLY A 386 -7.89 9.49 20.17
CA GLY A 386 -9.14 10.22 20.04
C GLY A 386 -9.36 11.21 21.19
N VAL A 387 -9.18 10.77 22.43
CA VAL A 387 -9.29 11.58 23.64
C VAL A 387 -8.27 12.72 23.62
N PHE A 388 -6.99 12.43 23.34
CA PHE A 388 -5.96 13.46 23.22
C PHE A 388 -6.25 14.46 22.10
N THR A 389 -6.79 13.98 20.98
CA THR A 389 -7.23 14.87 19.89
C THR A 389 -8.34 15.80 20.37
N ILE A 390 -9.33 15.30 21.11
CA ILE A 390 -10.41 16.12 21.65
C ILE A 390 -9.87 17.21 22.59
N PHE A 391 -8.96 16.86 23.51
CA PHE A 391 -8.35 17.84 24.42
C PHE A 391 -7.45 18.86 23.73
N SER A 392 -6.94 18.54 22.54
CA SER A 392 -6.12 19.46 21.74
C SER A 392 -6.92 20.59 21.10
N PHE A 393 -8.25 20.52 21.12
CA PHE A 393 -9.12 21.51 20.49
C PHE A 393 -10.24 21.96 21.41
N LYS A 394 -10.47 23.30 21.43
CA LYS A 394 -11.61 23.90 22.12
C LYS A 394 -12.67 24.32 21.10
N LYS A 395 -13.95 24.06 21.39
CA LYS A 395 -15.07 24.54 20.58
C LYS A 395 -15.24 26.04 20.84
N THR A 396 -15.41 26.82 19.77
CA THR A 396 -15.77 28.22 19.86
C THR A 396 -17.29 28.36 19.91
N GLN A 397 -17.78 29.57 20.23
CA GLN A 397 -19.22 29.88 20.13
C GLN A 397 -19.68 30.00 18.65
N ILE A 398 -18.75 30.16 17.71
CA ILE A 398 -19.04 30.35 16.29
C ILE A 398 -19.38 28.99 15.68
N LYS A 399 -20.57 28.86 15.12
CA LYS A 399 -21.05 27.68 14.41
C LYS A 399 -20.55 27.68 12.96
N PHE A 400 -20.42 26.49 12.39
CA PHE A 400 -20.23 26.32 10.94
C PHE A 400 -21.41 26.94 10.16
N ARG A 401 -21.11 27.41 8.94
CA ARG A 401 -22.16 27.82 8.01
C ARG A 401 -22.96 26.58 7.56
N LYS A 402 -24.23 26.78 7.21
CA LYS A 402 -25.14 25.71 6.78
C LYS A 402 -24.53 24.84 5.67
N ASP A 403 -23.85 25.46 4.71
CA ASP A 403 -23.19 24.75 3.59
C ASP A 403 -22.04 23.87 4.05
N GLU A 404 -21.26 24.31 5.04
CA GLU A 404 -20.14 23.52 5.61
C GLU A 404 -20.67 22.31 6.38
N ILE A 405 -21.77 22.49 7.12
CA ILE A 405 -22.45 21.37 7.82
C ILE A 405 -22.98 20.35 6.81
N THR A 406 -23.61 20.81 5.73
CA THR A 406 -24.11 19.92 4.67
C THR A 406 -22.97 19.12 4.03
N GLN A 407 -21.82 19.75 3.80
CA GLN A 407 -20.65 19.04 3.25
C GLN A 407 -20.05 18.06 4.24
N LEU A 408 -19.94 18.43 5.52
CA LEU A 408 -19.47 17.52 6.56
C LEU A 408 -20.38 16.28 6.66
N ASN A 409 -21.69 16.46 6.58
CA ASN A 409 -22.65 15.35 6.56
C ASN A 409 -22.46 14.44 5.33
N ASN A 410 -22.20 15.00 4.16
CA ASN A 410 -21.91 14.22 2.96
C ASN A 410 -20.61 13.40 3.08
N ILE A 411 -19.56 13.99 3.70
CA ILE A 411 -18.31 13.29 3.98
C ILE A 411 -18.56 12.17 5.00
N PHE A 412 -19.36 12.45 6.02
CA PHE A 412 -19.75 11.48 7.03
C PHE A 412 -20.45 10.28 6.41
N ILE A 413 -21.43 10.49 5.54
CA ILE A 413 -22.19 9.41 4.88
C ILE A 413 -21.26 8.49 4.09
N ILE A 414 -20.37 9.03 3.26
CA ILE A 414 -19.47 8.20 2.45
C ILE A 414 -18.50 7.40 3.33
N PHE A 415 -17.95 8.00 4.39
CA PHE A 415 -17.06 7.30 5.29
C PHE A 415 -17.80 6.27 6.14
N PHE A 416 -19.05 6.53 6.51
CA PHE A 416 -19.90 5.55 7.17
C PHE A 416 -20.15 4.34 6.26
N LEU A 417 -20.50 4.55 5.00
CA LEU A 417 -20.70 3.46 4.03
C LEU A 417 -19.42 2.64 3.83
N ILE A 418 -18.27 3.30 3.67
CA ILE A 418 -16.97 2.64 3.55
C ILE A 418 -16.67 1.82 4.80
N SER A 419 -16.89 2.39 5.99
CA SER A 419 -16.68 1.69 7.26
C SER A 419 -17.61 0.48 7.39
N LEU A 420 -18.87 0.62 7.00
CA LEU A 420 -19.86 -0.47 7.05
C LEU A 420 -19.43 -1.63 6.13
N ILE A 421 -19.07 -1.35 4.88
CA ILE A 421 -18.60 -2.38 3.94
C ILE A 421 -17.33 -3.05 4.46
N SER A 422 -16.41 -2.27 5.01
CA SER A 422 -15.16 -2.80 5.58
C SER A 422 -15.43 -3.69 6.81
N VAL A 423 -16.37 -3.31 7.67
CA VAL A 423 -16.79 -4.13 8.83
C VAL A 423 -17.44 -5.43 8.36
N VAL A 424 -18.32 -5.37 7.37
CA VAL A 424 -18.94 -6.57 6.79
C VAL A 424 -17.87 -7.50 6.20
N THR A 425 -16.95 -6.97 5.42
CA THR A 425 -15.84 -7.74 4.85
C THR A 425 -14.96 -8.35 5.96
N PHE A 426 -14.67 -7.58 7.00
CA PHE A 426 -13.91 -8.05 8.17
C PHE A 426 -14.62 -9.21 8.87
N ILE A 427 -15.90 -9.06 9.23
CA ILE A 427 -16.61 -10.07 10.00
C ILE A 427 -16.80 -11.36 9.18
N PHE A 428 -17.18 -11.26 7.90
CA PHE A 428 -17.58 -12.43 7.14
C PHE A 428 -16.44 -13.14 6.41
N LYS A 429 -15.36 -12.43 6.04
CA LYS A 429 -14.31 -13.01 5.19
C LYS A 429 -12.89 -12.90 5.75
N LEU A 430 -12.53 -11.77 6.36
CA LEU A 430 -11.15 -11.45 6.70
C LEU A 430 -11.03 -10.85 8.10
N PRO A 431 -11.38 -11.59 9.18
CA PRO A 431 -11.32 -11.04 10.54
C PRO A 431 -9.88 -10.95 11.09
N VAL A 432 -8.97 -10.43 10.27
CA VAL A 432 -7.56 -10.28 10.59
C VAL A 432 -7.29 -8.83 10.98
N ILE A 433 -6.92 -8.61 12.25
CA ILE A 433 -6.68 -7.25 12.79
C ILE A 433 -5.61 -6.53 11.97
N ARG A 434 -4.51 -7.22 11.61
CA ARG A 434 -3.44 -6.69 10.77
C ARG A 434 -3.94 -6.08 9.44
N MET A 435 -5.01 -6.64 8.87
CA MET A 435 -5.60 -6.18 7.60
C MET A 435 -6.70 -5.12 7.79
N SER A 436 -6.98 -4.72 9.03
CA SER A 436 -8.14 -3.91 9.40
C SER A 436 -7.81 -2.62 10.14
N HIS A 437 -6.53 -2.21 10.17
CA HIS A 437 -6.10 -0.98 10.84
C HIS A 437 -6.89 0.26 10.40
N HIS A 438 -7.28 0.31 9.13
CA HIS A 438 -8.09 1.40 8.58
C HIS A 438 -9.47 1.52 9.24
N LEU A 439 -10.04 0.42 9.76
CA LEU A 439 -11.33 0.45 10.46
C LEU A 439 -11.25 1.25 11.75
N PHE A 440 -10.21 1.03 12.56
CA PHE A 440 -10.02 1.79 13.80
C PHE A 440 -9.92 3.30 13.51
N VAL A 441 -9.21 3.65 12.44
CA VAL A 441 -9.07 5.05 12.02
C VAL A 441 -10.38 5.62 11.49
N LEU A 442 -11.10 4.91 10.61
CA LEU A 442 -12.36 5.38 10.04
C LEU A 442 -13.44 5.55 11.11
N ILE A 443 -13.60 4.58 12.02
CA ILE A 443 -14.59 4.66 13.11
C ILE A 443 -14.26 5.84 14.03
N SER A 444 -12.98 6.02 14.38
CA SER A 444 -12.57 7.16 15.21
C SER A 444 -12.79 8.50 14.50
N ILE A 445 -12.53 8.59 13.19
CA ILE A 445 -12.83 9.80 12.40
C ILE A 445 -14.34 10.09 12.40
N LEU A 446 -15.18 9.07 12.21
CA LEU A 446 -16.65 9.25 12.27
C LEU A 446 -17.09 9.79 13.64
N PHE A 447 -16.53 9.27 14.72
CA PHE A 447 -16.79 9.76 16.07
C PHE A 447 -16.33 11.21 16.23
N LEU A 448 -15.10 11.54 15.84
CA LEU A 448 -14.57 12.91 15.88
C LEU A 448 -15.38 13.88 15.01
N MET A 449 -15.84 13.45 13.83
CA MET A 449 -16.72 14.25 12.97
C MET A 449 -18.02 14.58 13.69
N LYS A 450 -18.66 13.63 14.34
CA LYS A 450 -19.87 13.86 15.12
C LYS A 450 -19.63 14.80 16.30
N PHE A 451 -18.48 14.62 16.98
CA PHE A 451 -18.12 15.43 18.14
C PHE A 451 -17.85 16.91 17.77
N PHE A 452 -17.18 17.15 16.64
CA PHE A 452 -16.80 18.49 16.19
C PHE A 452 -17.75 19.13 15.17
N SER A 453 -18.84 18.47 14.81
CA SER A 453 -19.68 18.77 13.64
C SER A 453 -20.33 20.15 13.59
N LYS A 454 -20.41 20.88 14.70
CA LYS A 454 -21.24 22.09 14.78
C LYS A 454 -20.45 23.40 15.00
N PHE A 455 -19.21 23.31 15.43
CA PHE A 455 -18.48 24.47 15.94
C PHE A 455 -17.12 24.65 15.25
N LEU A 456 -16.74 25.90 15.04
CA LEU A 456 -15.35 26.22 14.72
C LEU A 456 -14.46 25.86 15.91
N LEU A 457 -13.23 25.49 15.62
CA LEU A 457 -12.28 24.99 16.61
C LEU A 457 -11.13 25.97 16.80
N VAL A 458 -10.59 25.99 18.01
CA VAL A 458 -9.31 26.65 18.33
C VAL A 458 -8.36 25.57 18.85
N SER A 459 -7.17 25.53 18.29
CA SER A 459 -6.13 24.56 18.70
C SER A 459 -5.38 25.04 19.94
N ASN A 460 -5.12 24.12 20.87
CA ASN A 460 -4.09 24.30 21.88
C ASN A 460 -2.74 23.87 21.30
N LYS A 461 -1.95 24.86 20.85
CA LYS A 461 -0.65 24.60 20.20
C LYS A 461 0.30 23.81 21.08
N LEU A 462 0.38 24.13 22.38
CA LEU A 462 1.26 23.43 23.32
C LEU A 462 0.93 21.96 23.41
N THR A 463 -0.36 21.63 23.62
CA THR A 463 -0.83 20.24 23.70
C THR A 463 -0.51 19.47 22.43
N ILE A 464 -0.77 20.05 21.24
CA ILE A 464 -0.46 19.42 19.95
C ILE A 464 1.05 19.16 19.83
N THR A 465 1.89 20.12 20.17
CA THR A 465 3.34 19.98 20.08
C THR A 465 3.86 18.87 21.01
N ILE A 466 3.36 18.84 22.26
CA ILE A 466 3.73 17.80 23.24
C ILE A 466 3.35 16.41 22.74
N ILE A 467 2.13 16.23 22.25
CA ILE A 467 1.64 14.92 21.79
C ILE A 467 2.44 14.44 20.56
N ILE A 468 2.72 15.33 19.60
CA ILE A 468 3.56 15.02 18.44
C ILE A 468 4.95 14.60 18.89
N PHE A 469 5.58 15.39 19.78
CA PHE A 469 6.90 15.08 20.31
C PHE A 469 6.93 13.71 21.01
N LEU A 470 5.98 13.43 21.90
CA LEU A 470 5.87 12.13 22.58
C LEU A 470 5.66 10.97 21.61
N SER A 471 4.91 11.17 20.53
CA SER A 471 4.66 10.12 19.54
C SER A 471 5.91 9.82 18.71
N ILE A 472 6.70 10.84 18.34
CA ILE A 472 7.98 10.68 17.63
C ILE A 472 9.00 9.99 18.54
N THR A 473 9.13 10.44 19.79
CA THR A 473 10.07 9.85 20.77
C THR A 473 9.71 8.39 21.07
N PHE A 474 8.42 8.07 21.21
CA PHE A 474 7.95 6.69 21.40
C PHE A 474 8.35 5.79 20.21
N ASN A 475 8.11 6.25 18.98
CA ASN A 475 8.48 5.50 17.78
C ASN A 475 10.00 5.30 17.69
N GLY A 476 10.77 6.37 17.91
CA GLY A 476 12.24 6.31 17.93
C GLY A 476 12.77 5.39 19.01
N TYR A 477 12.26 5.49 20.25
CA TYR A 477 12.65 4.65 21.36
C TYR A 477 12.41 3.16 21.07
N LYS A 478 11.22 2.80 20.56
CA LYS A 478 10.90 1.41 20.21
C LYS A 478 11.89 0.83 19.19
N ASN A 479 12.33 1.61 18.22
CA ASN A 479 13.29 1.14 17.22
C ASN A 479 14.73 1.09 17.78
N LEU A 480 15.12 2.06 18.60
CA LEU A 480 16.42 2.03 19.28
C LEU A 480 16.53 0.82 20.24
N SER A 481 15.48 0.53 21.01
CA SER A 481 15.42 -0.66 21.86
C SER A 481 15.65 -1.93 21.04
N ARG A 482 14.92 -2.12 19.93
CA ARG A 482 15.08 -3.29 19.05
C ARG A 482 16.48 -3.42 18.45
N ILE A 483 17.09 -2.30 18.05
CA ILE A 483 18.47 -2.28 17.55
C ILE A 483 19.45 -2.67 18.66
N TYR A 484 19.23 -2.17 19.87
CA TYR A 484 20.08 -2.45 21.02
C TYR A 484 19.95 -3.91 21.47
N ASP A 485 18.73 -4.39 21.61
CA ASP A 485 18.42 -5.76 22.08
C ASP A 485 18.89 -6.82 21.07
N GLY A 486 19.25 -6.41 19.87
CA GLY A 486 19.82 -7.29 18.84
C GLY A 486 18.81 -8.31 18.30
N GLU A 487 17.50 -8.07 18.49
CA GLU A 487 16.41 -8.93 17.99
C GLU A 487 16.64 -9.34 16.52
N PHE A 488 17.34 -8.52 15.74
CA PHE A 488 17.58 -8.71 14.31
C PHE A 488 18.95 -9.28 13.95
N LYS A 489 19.93 -9.28 14.85
CA LYS A 489 21.24 -9.91 14.59
C LYS A 489 21.11 -11.43 14.46
N ASN A 490 20.24 -12.03 15.28
CA ASN A 490 19.96 -13.46 15.24
C ASN A 490 19.09 -13.81 14.03
N ASP A 491 18.04 -13.04 13.74
CA ASP A 491 17.17 -13.26 12.58
C ASP A 491 17.92 -13.08 11.25
N LEU A 492 18.79 -12.07 11.12
CA LEU A 492 19.64 -11.91 9.94
C LEU A 492 20.56 -13.11 9.74
N ASN A 493 21.16 -13.64 10.80
CA ASN A 493 22.03 -14.82 10.72
C ASN A 493 21.24 -16.11 10.49
N GLU A 494 20.01 -16.21 10.99
CA GLU A 494 19.13 -17.35 10.78
C GLU A 494 18.44 -17.30 9.41
N ILE A 495 18.10 -16.12 8.92
CA ILE A 495 17.50 -15.91 7.60
C ILE A 495 18.57 -16.00 6.49
N ILE A 496 19.78 -15.49 6.71
CA ILE A 496 20.88 -15.61 5.75
C ILE A 496 21.43 -17.04 5.69
N LYS A 497 21.44 -17.79 6.81
CA LYS A 497 21.85 -19.21 6.79
C LYS A 497 20.92 -20.10 5.97
N PRO A 498 19.56 -20.01 6.07
CA PRO A 498 18.66 -20.70 5.15
C PRO A 498 18.78 -20.24 3.70
N LEU A 499 19.17 -18.97 3.47
CA LEU A 499 19.43 -18.45 2.11
C LEU A 499 20.63 -19.14 1.43
N LYS A 500 21.51 -19.77 2.19
CA LYS A 500 22.58 -20.67 1.70
C LYS A 500 22.11 -22.10 1.47
N ARG A 501 20.83 -22.44 1.71
CA ARG A 501 20.32 -23.77 1.32
C ARG A 501 20.45 -23.93 -0.18
N VAL A 502 21.05 -25.07 -0.56
CA VAL A 502 21.24 -25.43 -1.94
C VAL A 502 19.91 -25.38 -2.68
N GLN A 503 19.80 -24.46 -3.62
CA GLN A 503 18.66 -24.47 -4.53
C GLN A 503 18.73 -25.75 -5.37
N LEU A 504 17.65 -26.50 -5.40
CA LEU A 504 17.54 -27.66 -6.27
C LEU A 504 17.17 -27.18 -7.67
N LYS A 505 18.11 -27.26 -8.59
CA LYS A 505 17.88 -27.04 -10.02
C LYS A 505 16.95 -28.12 -10.55
N ARG A 506 15.89 -27.72 -11.23
CA ARG A 506 14.90 -28.60 -11.86
C ARG A 506 14.69 -28.20 -13.30
N LYS A 507 14.26 -29.15 -14.11
CA LYS A 507 13.93 -28.93 -15.52
C LYS A 507 12.53 -29.45 -15.80
N LEU A 508 11.78 -28.70 -16.59
CA LEU A 508 10.49 -29.05 -17.15
C LEU A 508 10.61 -28.84 -18.67
N GLY A 509 10.98 -29.90 -19.41
CA GLY A 509 11.46 -29.76 -20.78
C GLY A 509 12.71 -28.88 -20.83
N ASP A 510 12.67 -27.83 -21.67
CA ASP A 510 13.77 -26.86 -21.79
C ASP A 510 13.74 -25.78 -20.68
N PHE A 511 12.65 -25.67 -19.94
CA PHE A 511 12.50 -24.69 -18.89
C PHE A 511 13.24 -25.10 -17.62
N THR A 512 14.22 -24.31 -17.24
CA THR A 512 14.95 -24.49 -15.98
C THR A 512 14.32 -23.59 -14.90
N TYR A 513 13.94 -24.19 -13.77
CA TYR A 513 13.50 -23.48 -12.59
C TYR A 513 14.22 -24.00 -11.34
N PHE A 514 14.10 -23.26 -10.25
CA PHE A 514 14.80 -23.58 -9.02
C PHE A 514 13.79 -23.73 -7.87
N LYS A 515 13.87 -24.83 -7.13
CA LYS A 515 13.13 -24.96 -5.89
C LYS A 515 13.93 -24.32 -4.77
N GLY A 516 13.33 -23.32 -4.15
CA GLY A 516 13.94 -22.51 -3.10
C GLY A 516 13.72 -21.02 -3.38
N TRP A 517 14.25 -20.20 -2.54
CA TRP A 517 13.89 -18.76 -2.47
C TRP A 517 15.03 -17.85 -2.85
N TYR A 518 16.25 -18.34 -2.75
CA TYR A 518 17.45 -17.53 -2.88
C TYR A 518 18.46 -18.16 -3.83
N GLY A 519 18.91 -17.39 -4.81
CA GLY A 519 19.90 -17.81 -5.80
C GLY A 519 19.43 -17.52 -7.22
N ASN A 520 19.29 -18.57 -8.03
CA ASN A 520 18.90 -18.44 -9.44
C ASN A 520 17.38 -18.41 -9.62
N TYR A 521 16.92 -17.78 -10.70
CA TYR A 521 15.51 -17.59 -11.03
C TYR A 521 15.22 -18.00 -12.47
N PRO A 522 13.97 -18.34 -12.81
CA PRO A 522 12.77 -18.33 -11.97
C PRO A 522 12.78 -19.37 -10.86
N ALA A 523 12.21 -19.02 -9.70
CA ALA A 523 12.20 -19.86 -8.52
C ALA A 523 10.81 -19.96 -7.89
N GLY A 524 10.55 -21.05 -7.18
CA GLY A 524 9.32 -21.31 -6.45
C GLY A 524 9.48 -22.43 -5.43
N ASN A 525 8.43 -22.72 -4.66
CA ASN A 525 8.48 -23.74 -3.60
C ASN A 525 7.90 -25.10 -4.01
N VAL A 526 7.31 -25.21 -5.19
CA VAL A 526 6.64 -26.42 -5.66
C VAL A 526 7.58 -27.22 -6.58
N PHE A 527 7.55 -28.53 -6.46
CA PHE A 527 8.09 -29.41 -7.48
C PHE A 527 7.05 -29.55 -8.59
N LEU A 528 7.41 -29.14 -9.81
CA LEU A 528 6.60 -29.43 -10.98
C LEU A 528 6.83 -30.88 -11.39
N ASP A 529 5.74 -31.60 -11.55
CA ASP A 529 5.77 -32.98 -12.02
C ASP A 529 5.61 -32.98 -13.55
N ASN A 530 6.57 -33.60 -14.22
CA ASN A 530 6.58 -33.73 -15.69
C ASN A 530 5.41 -34.57 -16.24
N THR A 531 4.70 -35.30 -15.38
CA THR A 531 3.52 -36.09 -15.79
C THR A 531 2.25 -35.25 -15.80
N SER A 532 2.20 -34.17 -14.99
CA SER A 532 1.01 -33.34 -14.85
C SER A 532 1.15 -31.96 -15.48
N VAL A 533 2.38 -31.48 -15.70
CA VAL A 533 2.68 -30.12 -16.15
C VAL A 533 3.78 -30.12 -17.20
N ALA A 534 3.64 -29.30 -18.22
CA ALA A 534 4.65 -29.12 -19.28
C ALA A 534 5.03 -27.64 -19.42
N HIS A 535 6.11 -27.40 -20.14
CA HIS A 535 6.59 -26.08 -20.52
C HIS A 535 6.65 -25.94 -22.05
N ARG A 536 6.33 -24.74 -22.51
CA ARG A 536 6.64 -24.30 -23.90
C ARG A 536 6.94 -22.80 -23.91
N LYS A 537 7.66 -22.36 -24.93
CA LYS A 537 7.89 -20.93 -25.17
C LYS A 537 6.89 -20.40 -26.20
N ILE A 538 6.26 -19.27 -25.90
CA ILE A 538 5.32 -18.57 -26.80
C ILE A 538 5.82 -17.16 -26.99
N LEU A 539 6.38 -16.85 -28.18
CA LEU A 539 7.04 -15.58 -28.45
C LEU A 539 8.14 -15.28 -27.42
N ILE A 540 7.94 -14.22 -26.60
CA ILE A 540 8.87 -13.81 -25.55
C ILE A 540 8.55 -14.40 -24.18
N PHE A 541 7.43 -15.17 -24.06
CA PHE A 541 6.93 -15.67 -22.78
C PHE A 541 7.25 -17.15 -22.59
N ASP A 542 7.72 -17.50 -21.40
CA ASP A 542 7.71 -18.87 -20.92
C ASP A 542 6.33 -19.22 -20.39
N MET A 543 5.80 -20.39 -20.73
CA MET A 543 4.47 -20.86 -20.34
C MET A 543 4.56 -22.22 -19.65
N ILE A 544 3.99 -22.30 -18.45
CA ILE A 544 3.80 -23.54 -17.69
C ILE A 544 2.31 -23.89 -17.75
N TYR A 545 1.98 -25.10 -18.19
CA TYR A 545 0.60 -25.51 -18.41
C TYR A 545 0.36 -26.97 -18.01
N LYS A 546 -0.90 -27.32 -17.70
CA LYS A 546 -1.30 -28.71 -17.42
C LYS A 546 -1.29 -29.55 -18.69
N ILE A 547 -0.78 -30.76 -18.59
CA ILE A 547 -0.93 -31.80 -19.61
C ILE A 547 -2.37 -32.32 -19.47
N LYS A 548 -3.08 -32.39 -20.62
CA LYS A 548 -4.44 -32.95 -20.65
C LYS A 548 -4.37 -34.48 -20.62
#